data_ad67b69ebc8dbcc29556be9e5b74b891
#
_entry.id   ad67b69ebc8dbcc29556be9e5b74b891
#
_cell.length_a   1.000
_cell.length_b   1.000
_cell.length_c   1.000
_cell.angle_alpha   90.00
_cell.angle_beta   90.00
_cell.angle_gamma   90.00
#
_symmetry.space_group_name_H-M   'P 1'
#
loop_
_entity.id
_entity.type
_entity.pdbx_description
1 polymer ?
#
loop_
_entity_poly.entity_id
_entity_poly.type
_entity_poly.pdbx_seq_one_letter_code
_entity_poly.pdbx_strand_id
1 'polypeptide(L)'
;ALPGGGRGDPAYTPEELVRSLAERGRFRGRGLARAALARMRVGADSPRETRLRLALVDAGLPEPEVQCRLDPSDRRAPTVDLGYRPWRLALQYEGEHHRTAEQQARDVLRDRWCADHDWLSIKVMWADARNDYADVVARVRRRAAAFGG
;
A
#
# COMPACT_ATOMS: atom_id res chain seq x y z
N ALA A 1 22.88 -7.89 11.86
CA ALA A 1 21.83 -6.97 12.21
C ALA A 1 20.98 -6.73 11.01
N LEU A 2 19.73 -6.61 11.21
CA LEU A 2 18.81 -6.32 10.14
C LEU A 2 18.49 -4.87 10.18
N PRO A 3 19.31 -4.10 9.55
CA PRO A 3 19.10 -2.67 9.55
C PRO A 3 17.77 -2.41 8.92
N GLY A 4 17.06 -1.60 9.47
CA GLY A 4 15.84 -1.19 8.88
C GLY A 4 14.84 -2.28 8.72
N GLY A 5 15.24 -3.47 9.00
CA GLY A 5 14.27 -4.51 8.96
C GLY A 5 13.18 -4.06 9.85
N GLY A 6 12.20 -3.51 9.32
CA GLY A 6 11.11 -3.09 10.08
C GLY A 6 10.70 -4.21 10.97
N ARG A 7 10.33 -3.93 12.14
CA ARG A 7 9.90 -4.93 13.06
C ARG A 7 8.75 -5.68 12.49
N GLY A 8 8.96 -6.93 12.25
CA GLY A 8 7.96 -7.76 11.62
C GLY A 8 7.87 -7.56 10.12
N ASP A 9 8.60 -6.64 9.56
CA ASP A 9 8.61 -6.42 8.13
C ASP A 9 9.75 -7.22 7.54
N PRO A 10 9.48 -8.16 6.64
CA PRO A 10 10.56 -8.93 6.03
C PRO A 10 11.51 -8.01 5.32
N ALA A 11 12.78 -8.15 5.61
CA ALA A 11 13.79 -7.32 5.00
C ALA A 11 14.16 -7.92 3.65
N TYR A 12 13.36 -7.69 2.64
CA TYR A 12 13.68 -8.13 1.29
C TYR A 12 14.58 -7.11 0.61
N THR A 13 15.57 -7.62 -0.12
CA THR A 13 16.18 -6.77 -1.14
C THR A 13 15.22 -6.72 -2.32
N PRO A 14 15.35 -5.72 -3.21
CA PRO A 14 14.52 -5.68 -4.42
C PRO A 14 14.61 -6.96 -5.22
N GLU A 15 15.80 -7.51 -5.37
CA GLU A 15 16.02 -8.74 -6.12
C GLU A 15 15.35 -9.94 -5.46
N GLU A 16 15.44 -10.04 -4.17
CA GLU A 16 14.80 -11.11 -3.41
C GLU A 16 13.29 -11.05 -3.53
N LEU A 17 12.74 -9.85 -3.51
CA LEU A 17 11.30 -9.68 -3.65
C LEU A 17 10.83 -10.16 -5.02
N VAL A 18 11.50 -9.71 -6.06
CA VAL A 18 11.14 -10.11 -7.43
C VAL A 18 11.24 -11.62 -7.59
N ARG A 19 12.31 -12.21 -7.07
CA ARG A 19 12.51 -13.66 -7.14
C ARG A 19 11.40 -14.40 -6.41
N SER A 20 11.07 -13.95 -5.22
CA SER A 20 10.01 -14.57 -4.43
C SER A 20 8.67 -14.57 -5.16
N LEU A 21 8.34 -13.46 -5.79
CA LEU A 21 7.09 -13.35 -6.54
C LEU A 21 7.10 -14.24 -7.80
N ALA A 22 8.24 -14.33 -8.45
CA ALA A 22 8.39 -15.21 -9.62
C ALA A 22 8.21 -16.67 -9.23
N GLU A 23 8.77 -17.07 -8.09
CA GLU A 23 8.64 -18.44 -7.58
C GLU A 23 7.20 -18.82 -7.27
N ARG A 24 6.37 -17.83 -6.98
CA ARG A 24 4.96 -18.05 -6.72
C ARG A 24 4.12 -18.08 -7.98
N GLY A 25 4.74 -17.91 -9.15
CA GLY A 25 4.04 -17.91 -10.41
C GLY A 25 3.23 -16.66 -10.69
N ARG A 26 3.58 -15.55 -10.06
CA ARG A 26 2.85 -14.30 -10.21
C ARG A 26 3.36 -13.51 -11.39
N PHE A 27 3.09 -13.99 -12.59
CA PHE A 27 3.67 -13.41 -13.79
C PHE A 27 2.92 -12.22 -14.35
N ARG A 28 1.66 -12.02 -13.92
CA ARG A 28 0.88 -10.87 -14.40
C ARG A 28 1.52 -9.54 -14.00
N GLY A 29 2.23 -9.53 -12.90
CA GLY A 29 2.89 -8.34 -12.43
C GLY A 29 4.34 -8.21 -12.90
N ARG A 30 4.78 -8.98 -13.88
CA ARG A 30 6.19 -8.99 -14.27
C ARG A 30 6.71 -7.60 -14.69
N GLY A 31 5.95 -6.89 -15.52
CA GLY A 31 6.33 -5.55 -15.93
C GLY A 31 6.33 -4.57 -14.77
N LEU A 32 5.32 -4.69 -13.92
CA LEU A 32 5.25 -3.87 -12.72
C LEU A 32 6.40 -4.19 -11.77
N ALA A 33 6.79 -5.47 -11.67
CA ALA A 33 7.90 -5.87 -10.82
C ALA A 33 9.21 -5.22 -11.27
N ARG A 34 9.44 -5.13 -12.57
CA ARG A 34 10.63 -4.47 -13.09
C ARG A 34 10.65 -2.99 -12.77
N ALA A 35 9.51 -2.33 -12.93
CA ALA A 35 9.39 -0.92 -12.61
C ALA A 35 9.57 -0.69 -11.11
N ALA A 36 8.97 -1.55 -10.29
CA ALA A 36 9.10 -1.47 -8.84
C ALA A 36 10.55 -1.67 -8.41
N LEU A 37 11.25 -2.62 -9.03
CA LEU A 37 12.65 -2.87 -8.75
C LEU A 37 13.49 -1.62 -9.01
N ALA A 38 13.27 -0.97 -10.13
CA ALA A 38 13.98 0.25 -10.46
C ALA A 38 13.71 1.36 -9.44
N ARG A 39 12.45 1.51 -9.03
CA ARG A 39 12.08 2.51 -8.05
C ARG A 39 12.68 2.24 -6.68
N MET A 40 12.72 0.98 -6.28
CA MET A 40 13.33 0.60 -5.00
C MET A 40 14.81 0.90 -4.98
N ARG A 41 15.49 0.74 -6.10
CA ARG A 41 16.91 1.05 -6.20
C ARG A 41 17.21 2.54 -6.01
N VAL A 42 16.26 3.38 -6.36
CA VAL A 42 16.40 4.82 -6.09
C VAL A 42 15.72 5.24 -4.80
N GLY A 43 15.23 4.29 -4.03
CA GLY A 43 14.64 4.57 -2.72
C GLY A 43 13.23 5.10 -2.74
N ALA A 44 12.51 4.94 -3.84
CA ALA A 44 11.17 5.49 -3.98
C ALA A 44 10.09 4.65 -3.29
N ASP A 45 10.28 3.33 -3.23
CA ASP A 45 9.30 2.41 -2.63
C ASP A 45 9.96 1.54 -1.58
N SER A 46 9.18 1.15 -0.57
CA SER A 46 9.61 0.12 0.36
C SER A 46 9.25 -1.26 -0.19
N PRO A 47 9.92 -2.33 0.26
CA PRO A 47 9.54 -3.69 -0.13
C PRO A 47 8.09 -4.02 0.22
N ARG A 48 7.58 -3.53 1.33
CA ARG A 48 6.20 -3.77 1.75
C ARG A 48 5.21 -3.18 0.76
N GLU A 49 5.44 -1.93 0.38
CA GLU A 49 4.58 -1.25 -0.57
C GLU A 49 4.59 -1.97 -1.92
N THR A 50 5.76 -2.41 -2.34
CA THR A 50 5.91 -3.13 -3.60
C THR A 50 5.13 -4.44 -3.56
N ARG A 51 5.25 -5.20 -2.48
CA ARG A 51 4.52 -6.47 -2.35
C ARG A 51 3.02 -6.27 -2.39
N LEU A 52 2.52 -5.27 -1.69
CA LEU A 52 1.09 -4.98 -1.69
C LEU A 52 0.61 -4.58 -3.08
N ARG A 53 1.35 -3.71 -3.76
CA ARG A 53 0.98 -3.29 -5.11
C ARG A 53 0.90 -4.48 -6.06
N LEU A 54 1.90 -5.38 -5.98
CA LEU A 54 1.92 -6.55 -6.83
C LEU A 54 0.76 -7.50 -6.50
N ALA A 55 0.44 -7.65 -5.23
CA ALA A 55 -0.69 -8.49 -4.84
C ALA A 55 -2.01 -7.96 -5.41
N LEU A 56 -2.19 -6.65 -5.39
CA LEU A 56 -3.39 -6.02 -5.95
C LEU A 56 -3.47 -6.24 -7.47
N VAL A 57 -2.37 -6.02 -8.16
CA VAL A 57 -2.34 -6.20 -9.62
C VAL A 57 -2.53 -7.66 -10.00
N ASP A 58 -1.90 -8.58 -9.28
CA ASP A 58 -2.07 -10.02 -9.52
C ASP A 58 -3.50 -10.47 -9.30
N ALA A 59 -4.23 -9.80 -8.44
CA ALA A 59 -5.64 -10.09 -8.19
C ALA A 59 -6.57 -9.53 -9.26
N GLY A 60 -6.01 -8.86 -10.26
CA GLY A 60 -6.79 -8.30 -11.35
C GLY A 60 -7.24 -6.86 -11.13
N LEU A 61 -6.77 -6.24 -10.06
CA LEU A 61 -7.11 -4.84 -9.77
C LEU A 61 -6.13 -3.90 -10.49
N PRO A 62 -6.54 -2.68 -10.79
CA PRO A 62 -5.62 -1.71 -11.38
C PRO A 62 -4.47 -1.40 -10.42
N GLU A 63 -3.41 -0.87 -10.94
CA GLU A 63 -2.30 -0.43 -10.11
C GLU A 63 -2.71 0.78 -9.29
N PRO A 64 -2.53 0.74 -7.96
CA PRO A 64 -2.83 1.91 -7.14
C PRO A 64 -1.78 3.00 -7.34
N GLU A 65 -2.18 4.23 -7.06
CA GLU A 65 -1.27 5.35 -7.12
C GLU A 65 -0.43 5.38 -5.84
N VAL A 66 0.88 5.45 -5.99
CA VAL A 66 1.83 5.49 -4.87
C VAL A 66 1.92 6.92 -4.35
N GLN A 67 2.00 7.09 -3.04
CA GLN A 67 2.04 8.40 -2.39
C GLN A 67 0.92 9.27 -2.94
N CYS A 68 -0.28 8.74 -2.81
CA CYS A 68 -1.46 9.33 -3.42
C CYS A 68 -1.96 10.50 -2.59
N ARG A 69 -1.98 11.68 -3.19
CA ARG A 69 -2.64 12.83 -2.58
C ARG A 69 -4.12 12.71 -2.90
N LEU A 70 -4.95 12.65 -1.87
CA LEU A 70 -6.35 12.29 -2.06
C LEU A 70 -7.13 13.32 -2.85
N ASP A 71 -6.81 14.60 -2.68
CA ASP A 71 -7.41 15.66 -3.47
C ASP A 71 -6.35 16.73 -3.75
N PRO A 72 -5.77 16.72 -4.96
CA PRO A 72 -4.73 17.71 -5.28
C PRO A 72 -5.18 19.17 -5.19
N SER A 73 -6.48 19.42 -5.27
CA SER A 73 -7.02 20.77 -5.19
C SER A 73 -7.26 21.26 -3.78
N ASP A 74 -7.18 20.38 -2.79
CA ASP A 74 -7.43 20.72 -1.39
C ASP A 74 -6.12 20.64 -0.61
N ARG A 75 -5.70 21.78 -0.06
CA ARG A 75 -4.47 21.85 0.73
C ARG A 75 -4.50 20.97 1.96
N ARG A 76 -5.68 20.70 2.49
CA ARG A 76 -5.85 19.89 3.71
C ARG A 76 -5.91 18.41 3.41
N ALA A 77 -6.04 18.04 2.13
CA ALA A 77 -6.11 16.63 1.77
C ALA A 77 -4.79 15.93 2.11
N PRO A 78 -4.87 14.76 2.73
CA PRO A 78 -3.67 14.03 3.09
C PRO A 78 -3.08 13.31 1.89
N THR A 79 -1.83 12.88 2.06
CA THR A 79 -1.18 11.94 1.16
C THR A 79 -1.11 10.59 1.87
N VAL A 80 -1.46 9.54 1.16
CA VAL A 80 -1.47 8.19 1.72
C VAL A 80 -0.51 7.31 0.93
N ASP A 81 -0.15 6.17 1.51
CA ASP A 81 0.85 5.28 0.90
C ASP A 81 0.42 4.81 -0.48
N LEU A 82 -0.81 4.33 -0.60
CA LEU A 82 -1.40 3.91 -1.86
C LEU A 82 -2.84 4.39 -1.93
N GLY A 83 -3.33 4.69 -3.12
CA GLY A 83 -4.70 5.15 -3.26
C GLY A 83 -5.32 4.81 -4.60
N TYR A 84 -6.64 4.71 -4.57
CA TYR A 84 -7.47 4.58 -5.77
C TYR A 84 -8.48 5.72 -5.74
N ARG A 85 -8.16 6.82 -6.40
CA ARG A 85 -9.06 7.99 -6.39
C ARG A 85 -10.44 7.69 -6.95
N PRO A 86 -10.57 6.90 -8.03
CA PRO A 86 -11.91 6.61 -8.57
C PRO A 86 -12.83 5.93 -7.58
N TRP A 87 -12.27 5.20 -6.63
CA TRP A 87 -13.06 4.48 -5.61
C TRP A 87 -13.01 5.13 -4.25
N ARG A 88 -12.36 6.29 -4.14
CA ARG A 88 -12.16 6.98 -2.86
C ARG A 88 -11.64 6.03 -1.81
N LEU A 89 -10.58 5.35 -2.14
CA LEU A 89 -9.98 4.34 -1.29
C LEU A 89 -8.53 4.68 -1.00
N ALA A 90 -8.20 4.69 0.28
CA ALA A 90 -6.85 4.94 0.75
C ALA A 90 -6.32 3.71 1.46
N LEU A 91 -5.08 3.34 1.19
CA LEU A 91 -4.40 2.24 1.86
C LEU A 91 -3.17 2.81 2.56
N GLN A 92 -3.02 2.48 3.82
CA GLN A 92 -1.92 2.98 4.63
C GLN A 92 -1.35 1.88 5.49
N TYR A 93 -0.02 1.81 5.54
CA TYR A 93 0.63 0.87 6.43
C TYR A 93 0.55 1.34 7.87
N GLU A 94 0.23 0.42 8.74
CA GLU A 94 0.21 0.65 10.18
C GLU A 94 1.53 0.18 10.75
N GLY A 95 2.27 1.08 11.40
CA GLY A 95 3.53 0.72 12.02
C GLY A 95 3.32 -0.06 13.31
N GLU A 96 4.28 -0.92 13.63
CA GLU A 96 4.22 -1.72 14.84
C GLU A 96 4.87 -1.07 16.04
N HIS A 97 5.69 -0.07 15.82
CA HIS A 97 6.43 0.56 16.89
C HIS A 97 5.71 1.81 17.38
N HIS A 98 6.17 2.31 18.49
CA HIS A 98 5.57 3.48 19.10
C HIS A 98 5.55 4.65 18.15
N ARG A 99 4.42 5.34 18.12
CA ARG A 99 4.31 6.57 17.39
C ARG A 99 4.41 7.74 18.35
N THR A 100 4.96 8.83 17.86
CA THR A 100 4.97 10.06 18.63
C THR A 100 3.55 10.62 18.71
N ALA A 101 3.34 11.50 19.66
CA ALA A 101 2.04 12.20 19.77
C ALA A 101 1.72 12.97 18.50
N GLU A 102 2.74 13.53 17.85
CA GLU A 102 2.57 14.25 16.59
C GLU A 102 2.12 13.34 15.46
N GLN A 103 2.69 12.14 15.38
CA GLN A 103 2.28 11.16 14.36
C GLN A 103 0.86 10.71 14.60
N GLN A 104 0.49 10.47 15.87
CA GLN A 104 -0.87 10.08 16.20
C GLN A 104 -1.87 11.18 15.85
N ALA A 105 -1.51 12.43 16.11
CA ALA A 105 -2.37 13.56 15.76
C ALA A 105 -2.57 13.66 14.26
N ARG A 106 -1.50 13.46 13.48
CA ARG A 106 -1.62 13.47 12.01
C ARG A 106 -2.51 12.34 11.51
N ASP A 107 -2.40 11.16 12.12
CA ASP A 107 -3.25 10.03 11.74
C ASP A 107 -4.71 10.33 12.01
N VAL A 108 -5.02 10.94 13.14
CA VAL A 108 -6.39 11.33 13.47
C VAL A 108 -6.93 12.33 12.45
N LEU A 109 -6.14 13.34 12.10
CA LEU A 109 -6.56 14.33 11.13
C LEU A 109 -6.78 13.73 9.75
N ARG A 110 -5.92 12.80 9.37
CA ARG A 110 -6.05 12.07 8.10
C ARG A 110 -7.33 11.26 8.07
N ASP A 111 -7.61 10.53 9.14
CA ASP A 111 -8.82 9.73 9.22
C ASP A 111 -10.07 10.59 9.20
N ARG A 112 -10.03 11.74 9.87
CA ARG A 112 -11.16 12.69 9.86
C ARG A 112 -11.40 13.23 8.45
N TRP A 113 -10.34 13.61 7.76
CA TRP A 113 -10.49 14.10 6.39
C TRP A 113 -11.12 13.04 5.51
N CYS A 114 -10.67 11.79 5.62
CA CYS A 114 -11.24 10.69 4.85
C CYS A 114 -12.72 10.51 5.14
N ALA A 115 -13.08 10.52 6.42
CA ALA A 115 -14.48 10.36 6.82
C ALA A 115 -15.35 11.50 6.29
N ASP A 116 -14.83 12.71 6.36
CA ASP A 116 -15.59 13.90 5.93
C ASP A 116 -15.78 13.97 4.41
N HIS A 117 -14.95 13.26 3.66
CA HIS A 117 -14.97 13.29 2.20
C HIS A 117 -15.36 11.95 1.57
N ASP A 118 -15.94 11.06 2.38
CA ASP A 118 -16.42 9.75 1.92
C ASP A 118 -15.33 8.85 1.36
N TRP A 119 -14.13 8.97 1.91
CA TRP A 119 -13.04 8.08 1.59
C TRP A 119 -12.99 6.92 2.58
N LEU A 120 -12.79 5.72 2.06
CA LEU A 120 -12.52 4.55 2.91
C LEU A 120 -11.02 4.47 3.12
N SER A 121 -10.60 4.43 4.38
CA SER A 121 -9.20 4.26 4.72
C SER A 121 -8.99 2.85 5.28
N ILE A 122 -8.16 2.08 4.61
CA ILE A 122 -7.81 0.73 5.04
C ILE A 122 -6.42 0.76 5.63
N LYS A 123 -6.31 0.33 6.88
CA LYS A 123 -5.00 0.17 7.53
C LYS A 123 -4.47 -1.20 7.20
N VAL A 124 -3.30 -1.26 6.59
CA VAL A 124 -2.65 -2.51 6.22
C VAL A 124 -1.64 -2.85 7.29
N MET A 125 -1.86 -3.97 7.95
CA MET A 125 -0.98 -4.43 9.03
C MET A 125 0.09 -5.35 8.44
N TRP A 126 1.24 -5.42 9.10
CA TRP A 126 2.29 -6.33 8.66
C TRP A 126 1.81 -7.77 8.60
N ALA A 127 0.88 -8.13 9.49
CA ALA A 127 0.33 -9.48 9.52
C ALA A 127 -0.46 -9.82 8.26
N ASP A 128 -0.96 -8.81 7.54
CA ASP A 128 -1.70 -9.05 6.30
C ASP A 128 -0.84 -9.72 5.23
N ALA A 129 0.47 -9.57 5.32
CA ALA A 129 1.38 -10.19 4.36
C ALA A 129 1.40 -11.71 4.47
N ARG A 130 0.97 -12.27 5.60
CA ARG A 130 1.01 -13.72 5.83
C ARG A 130 0.17 -14.50 4.85
N ASN A 131 -0.91 -13.91 4.34
CA ASN A 131 -1.76 -14.55 3.35
C ASN A 131 -1.76 -13.76 2.04
N ASP A 132 -0.64 -13.15 1.74
CA ASP A 132 -0.44 -12.36 0.51
C ASP A 132 -1.48 -11.26 0.37
N TYR A 133 -1.85 -10.64 1.47
CA TYR A 133 -2.80 -9.53 1.51
C TYR A 133 -4.19 -9.91 1.01
N ALA A 134 -4.58 -11.17 1.13
CA ALA A 134 -5.87 -11.63 0.63
C ALA A 134 -7.04 -10.86 1.24
N ASP A 135 -6.98 -10.56 2.53
CA ASP A 135 -8.05 -9.81 3.19
C ASP A 135 -8.11 -8.37 2.68
N VAL A 136 -6.95 -7.77 2.48
CA VAL A 136 -6.89 -6.41 1.93
C VAL A 136 -7.47 -6.39 0.51
N VAL A 137 -7.07 -7.35 -0.32
CA VAL A 137 -7.57 -7.47 -1.69
C VAL A 137 -9.10 -7.60 -1.70
N ALA A 138 -9.64 -8.43 -0.81
CA ALA A 138 -11.10 -8.62 -0.72
C ALA A 138 -11.80 -7.30 -0.38
N ARG A 139 -11.24 -6.52 0.54
CA ARG A 139 -11.82 -5.23 0.91
C ARG A 139 -11.74 -4.23 -0.23
N VAL A 140 -10.63 -4.22 -0.96
CA VAL A 140 -10.48 -3.35 -2.12
C VAL A 140 -11.53 -3.71 -3.18
N ARG A 141 -11.71 -5.01 -3.44
CA ARG A 141 -12.71 -5.47 -4.41
C ARG A 141 -14.11 -5.04 -4.02
N ARG A 142 -14.45 -5.14 -2.74
CA ARG A 142 -15.77 -4.70 -2.29
C ARG A 142 -15.98 -3.20 -2.52
N ARG A 143 -14.94 -2.43 -2.24
CA ARG A 143 -15.03 -0.98 -2.46
C ARG A 143 -15.17 -0.65 -3.93
N ALA A 144 -14.40 -1.33 -4.79
CA ALA A 144 -14.49 -1.15 -6.23
C ALA A 144 -15.89 -1.46 -6.73
N ALA A 145 -16.48 -2.55 -6.26
CA ALA A 145 -17.83 -2.93 -6.65
C ALA A 145 -18.86 -1.87 -6.26
N ALA A 146 -18.67 -1.23 -5.12
CA ALA A 146 -19.58 -0.17 -4.66
C ALA A 146 -19.54 1.05 -5.59
N PHE A 147 -18.49 1.21 -6.37
CA PHE A 147 -18.35 2.31 -7.33
C PHE A 147 -18.50 1.84 -8.78
N GLY A 148 -19.06 0.67 -8.97
CA GLY A 148 -19.32 0.14 -10.31
C GLY A 148 -18.07 -0.34 -11.04
N GLY A 149 -16.99 -0.49 -10.30
CA GLY A 149 -15.70 -0.90 -10.90
C GLY A 149 -15.46 -2.40 -10.74
#